data_e400e69bc9f92bf7639fea06490eca28
#
_entry.id   e400e69bc9f92bf7639fea06490eca28
#
_cell.length_a   1.000
_cell.length_b   1.000
_cell.length_c   1.000
_cell.angle_alpha   90.00
_cell.angle_beta   90.00
_cell.angle_gamma   90.00
#
_symmetry.space_group_name_H-M   'P 1'
#
loop_
_entity.id
_entity.type
_entity.pdbx_description
1 polymer ?
#
loop_
_entity_poly.entity_id
_entity_poly.type
_entity_poly.pdbx_seq_one_letter_code
_entity_poly.pdbx_strand_id
1 'polypeptide(L)'
;TSGILSQLSGANQSFESDYPGKSLLRQPVHTIYGGAHLFKTDTAPKMGKLAIKNLNDFAPNFVTFAHALELKGAESLPKKVSEINDLVADAEKNGVDPTNSATWLAWRVYGQVCKKMKREAVEDFRLDYEDGFGIRPDEEEDAVAVQGAKAVAAGMKQGTLPPFIGIRIKPFNSEFVERGVRTLNIFISTLLAETGGVLPDNFVVTLPKVEIPEQAAALVQLFEIL
;
A
#
# COMPACT_ATOMS: atom_id res chain seq x y z
N THR A 1 41.99 18.93 22.55
CA THR A 1 41.33 18.85 21.23
C THR A 1 41.09 17.40 20.82
N SER A 2 42.06 16.47 20.98
CA SER A 2 41.94 15.05 20.56
C SER A 2 40.80 14.32 21.25
N GLY A 3 40.59 14.54 22.56
CA GLY A 3 39.47 13.93 23.30
C GLY A 3 38.10 14.36 22.80
N ILE A 4 37.94 15.62 22.42
CA ILE A 4 36.68 16.15 21.84
C ILE A 4 36.40 15.50 20.47
N LEU A 5 37.44 15.39 19.63
CA LEU A 5 37.29 14.75 18.30
C LEU A 5 36.95 13.28 18.41
N SER A 6 37.56 12.56 19.35
CA SER A 6 37.24 11.14 19.61
C SER A 6 35.78 10.94 20.06
N GLN A 7 35.31 11.81 20.97
CA GLN A 7 33.94 11.80 21.46
C GLN A 7 32.93 12.07 20.35
N LEU A 8 33.23 13.08 19.51
CA LEU A 8 32.37 13.41 18.35
C LEU A 8 32.35 12.29 17.30
N SER A 9 33.52 11.68 17.05
CA SER A 9 33.61 10.54 16.12
C SER A 9 32.76 9.36 16.61
N GLY A 10 32.81 9.03 17.91
CA GLY A 10 31.98 8.00 18.49
C GLY A 10 30.47 8.30 18.37
N ALA A 11 30.07 9.54 18.63
CA ALA A 11 28.68 9.96 18.49
C ALA A 11 28.19 9.89 17.04
N ASN A 12 29.03 10.30 16.07
CA ASN A 12 28.70 10.20 14.66
C ASN A 12 28.57 8.76 14.20
N GLN A 13 29.47 7.87 14.63
CA GLN A 13 29.38 6.44 14.31
C GLN A 13 28.11 5.80 14.87
N SER A 14 27.73 6.11 16.12
CA SER A 14 26.45 5.66 16.68
C SER A 14 25.27 6.17 15.83
N PHE A 15 25.27 7.45 15.49
CA PHE A 15 24.21 8.02 14.66
C PHE A 15 24.11 7.34 13.28
N GLU A 16 25.22 7.12 12.60
CA GLU A 16 25.25 6.44 11.30
C GLU A 16 24.79 4.99 11.40
N SER A 17 25.08 4.30 12.51
CA SER A 17 24.60 2.94 12.77
C SER A 17 23.10 2.90 13.00
N ASP A 18 22.59 3.83 13.83
CA ASP A 18 21.16 3.89 14.18
C ASP A 18 20.29 4.41 13.02
N TYR A 19 20.87 5.26 12.17
CA TYR A 19 20.19 5.88 11.02
C TYR A 19 20.95 5.63 9.71
N PRO A 20 20.97 4.39 9.20
CA PRO A 20 21.77 4.00 8.03
C PRO A 20 21.29 4.61 6.70
N GLY A 21 20.29 5.48 6.74
CA GLY A 21 19.73 6.15 5.57
C GLY A 21 18.55 5.39 4.95
N LYS A 22 18.32 5.60 3.66
CA LYS A 22 17.18 5.00 2.96
C LYS A 22 17.38 3.50 2.76
N SER A 23 16.38 2.71 3.15
CA SER A 23 16.33 1.28 2.81
C SER A 23 16.29 1.09 1.30
N LEU A 24 17.03 0.09 0.81
CA LEU A 24 16.98 -0.38 -0.58
C LEU A 24 15.80 -1.34 -0.83
N LEU A 25 15.09 -1.74 0.23
CA LEU A 25 13.91 -2.57 0.10
C LEU A 25 12.79 -1.82 -0.61
N ARG A 26 11.98 -2.57 -1.35
CA ARG A 26 10.81 -2.00 -2.02
C ARG A 26 9.92 -1.29 -0.99
N GLN A 27 9.45 -0.11 -1.36
CA GLN A 27 8.44 0.64 -0.62
C GLN A 27 7.17 0.77 -1.49
N PRO A 28 5.97 0.70 -0.90
CA PRO A 28 4.75 0.95 -1.65
C PRO A 28 4.65 2.45 -2.01
N VAL A 29 4.14 2.76 -3.19
CA VAL A 29 3.93 4.16 -3.61
C VAL A 29 2.59 4.70 -3.12
N HIS A 30 1.69 3.84 -2.68
CA HIS A 30 0.43 4.21 -2.04
C HIS A 30 0.01 3.16 -1.02
N THR A 31 -0.74 3.60 -0.02
CA THR A 31 -1.39 2.75 0.99
C THR A 31 -2.88 3.04 1.00
N ILE A 32 -3.69 2.00 0.95
CA ILE A 32 -5.15 2.08 1.06
C ILE A 32 -5.54 1.66 2.46
N TYR A 33 -6.29 2.52 3.15
CA TYR A 33 -6.94 2.22 4.41
C TYR A 33 -8.41 1.89 4.13
N GLY A 34 -8.85 0.71 4.51
CA GLY A 34 -10.25 0.30 4.37
C GLY A 34 -10.77 -0.27 5.69
N GLY A 35 -11.98 0.12 6.10
CA GLY A 35 -12.58 -0.39 7.35
C GLY A 35 -12.46 -1.90 7.44
N ALA A 36 -11.95 -2.41 8.57
CA ALA A 36 -11.61 -3.82 8.74
C ALA A 36 -12.79 -4.76 8.47
N HIS A 37 -14.02 -4.31 8.81
CA HIS A 37 -15.27 -5.05 8.56
C HIS A 37 -15.60 -5.25 7.07
N LEU A 38 -14.98 -4.45 6.18
CA LEU A 38 -15.21 -4.53 4.73
C LEU A 38 -14.18 -5.42 4.02
N PHE A 39 -13.08 -5.76 4.69
CA PHE A 39 -12.02 -6.55 4.07
C PHE A 39 -12.46 -8.01 3.84
N LYS A 40 -12.14 -8.50 2.65
CA LYS A 40 -12.34 -9.90 2.24
C LYS A 40 -11.12 -10.41 1.50
N THR A 41 -10.96 -11.71 1.44
CA THR A 41 -9.85 -12.40 0.77
C THR A 41 -9.57 -11.89 -0.64
N ASP A 42 -10.60 -11.47 -1.38
CA ASP A 42 -10.52 -11.00 -2.76
C ASP A 42 -10.62 -9.47 -2.92
N THR A 43 -10.45 -8.70 -1.84
CA THR A 43 -10.57 -7.23 -1.87
C THR A 43 -9.60 -6.60 -2.86
N ALA A 44 -8.31 -6.91 -2.79
CA ALA A 44 -7.32 -6.31 -3.69
C ALA A 44 -7.54 -6.68 -5.17
N PRO A 45 -7.81 -7.95 -5.55
CA PRO A 45 -8.19 -8.30 -6.92
C PRO A 45 -9.45 -7.60 -7.43
N LYS A 46 -10.48 -7.44 -6.59
CA LYS A 46 -11.71 -6.71 -6.96
C LYS A 46 -11.44 -5.24 -7.23
N MET A 47 -10.64 -4.59 -6.38
CA MET A 47 -10.21 -3.20 -6.60
C MET A 47 -9.41 -3.06 -7.90
N GLY A 48 -8.54 -4.02 -8.21
CA GLY A 48 -7.82 -4.06 -9.48
C GLY A 48 -8.73 -4.16 -10.70
N LYS A 49 -9.73 -5.05 -10.65
CA LYS A 49 -10.74 -5.17 -11.72
C LYS A 49 -11.52 -3.86 -11.92
N LEU A 50 -11.91 -3.20 -10.83
CA LEU A 50 -12.60 -1.92 -10.89
C LEU A 50 -11.71 -0.81 -11.46
N ALA A 51 -10.43 -0.78 -11.07
CA ALA A 51 -9.47 0.18 -11.60
C ALA A 51 -9.28 0.04 -13.12
N ILE A 52 -9.14 -1.20 -13.62
CA ILE A 52 -9.06 -1.48 -15.07
C ILE A 52 -10.34 -1.07 -15.77
N LYS A 53 -11.51 -1.39 -15.19
CA LYS A 53 -12.79 -0.98 -15.77
C LYS A 53 -12.86 0.54 -15.91
N ASN A 54 -12.55 1.27 -14.84
CA ASN A 54 -12.57 2.74 -14.86
C ASN A 54 -11.55 3.31 -15.86
N LEU A 55 -10.36 2.74 -15.95
CA LEU A 55 -9.37 3.15 -16.95
C LEU A 55 -9.93 2.99 -18.38
N ASN A 56 -10.54 1.86 -18.68
CA ASN A 56 -11.14 1.60 -19.99
C ASN A 56 -12.34 2.52 -20.30
N ASP A 57 -13.16 2.82 -19.28
CA ASP A 57 -14.35 3.66 -19.46
C ASP A 57 -13.99 5.14 -19.68
N PHE A 58 -12.96 5.66 -18.98
CA PHE A 58 -12.63 7.08 -18.95
C PHE A 58 -11.37 7.46 -19.73
N ALA A 59 -10.46 6.54 -19.93
CA ALA A 59 -9.22 6.74 -20.68
C ALA A 59 -8.87 5.48 -21.49
N PRO A 60 -9.67 5.15 -22.53
CA PRO A 60 -9.57 3.89 -23.27
C PRO A 60 -8.27 3.73 -24.07
N ASN A 61 -7.51 4.80 -24.25
CA ASN A 61 -6.27 4.82 -25.02
C ASN A 61 -5.24 5.78 -24.41
N PHE A 62 -3.99 5.64 -24.86
CA PHE A 62 -2.88 6.43 -24.34
C PHE A 62 -2.96 7.92 -24.62
N VAL A 63 -3.66 8.34 -25.69
CA VAL A 63 -3.82 9.75 -26.04
C VAL A 63 -4.79 10.43 -25.08
N THR A 64 -5.97 9.83 -24.88
CA THR A 64 -6.96 10.31 -23.89
C THR A 64 -6.37 10.35 -22.49
N PHE A 65 -5.62 9.31 -22.12
CA PHE A 65 -4.94 9.22 -20.83
C PHE A 65 -3.89 10.33 -20.67
N ALA A 66 -3.07 10.58 -21.71
CA ALA A 66 -2.04 11.61 -21.67
C ALA A 66 -2.62 13.01 -21.51
N HIS A 67 -3.72 13.32 -22.23
CA HIS A 67 -4.43 14.60 -22.08
C HIS A 67 -5.03 14.76 -20.68
N ALA A 68 -5.64 13.70 -20.14
CA ALA A 68 -6.27 13.75 -18.82
C ALA A 68 -5.26 13.96 -17.68
N LEU A 69 -4.04 13.47 -17.83
CA LEU A 69 -2.95 13.60 -16.83
C LEU A 69 -1.96 14.73 -17.18
N GLU A 70 -2.21 15.50 -18.24
CA GLU A 70 -1.32 16.57 -18.69
C GLU A 70 0.14 16.11 -18.83
N LEU A 71 0.35 14.90 -19.37
CA LEU A 71 1.70 14.38 -19.56
C LEU A 71 2.51 15.33 -20.44
N LYS A 72 3.81 15.40 -20.17
CA LYS A 72 4.73 16.27 -20.92
C LYS A 72 4.61 16.00 -22.42
N GLY A 73 4.26 17.03 -23.20
CA GLY A 73 4.06 16.97 -24.64
C GLY A 73 2.65 16.53 -25.07
N ALA A 74 1.73 16.28 -24.13
CA ALA A 74 0.35 15.88 -24.46
C ALA A 74 -0.37 16.92 -25.34
N GLU A 75 0.00 18.21 -25.21
CA GLU A 75 -0.54 19.29 -26.03
C GLU A 75 -0.29 19.12 -27.55
N SER A 76 0.73 18.36 -27.93
CA SER A 76 1.06 18.02 -29.32
C SER A 76 0.33 16.80 -29.86
N LEU A 77 -0.34 16.02 -28.98
CA LEU A 77 -1.10 14.85 -29.41
C LEU A 77 -2.46 15.23 -30.04
N PRO A 78 -3.01 14.37 -30.91
CA PRO A 78 -4.30 14.62 -31.52
C PRO A 78 -5.41 14.87 -30.50
N LYS A 79 -6.38 15.72 -30.88
CA LYS A 79 -7.60 16.00 -30.10
C LYS A 79 -8.87 15.51 -30.78
N LYS A 80 -8.83 15.33 -32.11
CA LYS A 80 -9.97 14.81 -32.85
C LYS A 80 -10.02 13.28 -32.76
N VAL A 81 -11.22 12.76 -32.55
CA VAL A 81 -11.44 11.32 -32.35
C VAL A 81 -10.89 10.46 -33.48
N SER A 82 -11.09 10.88 -34.75
CA SER A 82 -10.55 10.17 -35.92
C SER A 82 -9.04 10.07 -35.90
N GLU A 83 -8.36 11.20 -35.67
CA GLU A 83 -6.89 11.26 -35.60
C GLU A 83 -6.33 10.44 -34.40
N ILE A 84 -7.06 10.43 -33.27
CA ILE A 84 -6.71 9.60 -32.11
C ILE A 84 -6.78 8.11 -32.47
N ASN A 85 -7.88 7.69 -33.11
CA ASN A 85 -8.09 6.32 -33.54
C ASN A 85 -7.01 5.84 -34.52
N ASP A 86 -6.66 6.68 -35.49
CA ASP A 86 -5.60 6.39 -36.47
C ASP A 86 -4.25 6.21 -35.79
N LEU A 87 -3.90 7.14 -34.86
CA LEU A 87 -2.64 7.06 -34.10
C LEU A 87 -2.60 5.83 -33.19
N VAL A 88 -3.71 5.49 -32.54
CA VAL A 88 -3.79 4.29 -31.65
C VAL A 88 -3.64 3.03 -32.49
N ALA A 89 -4.34 2.92 -33.62
CA ALA A 89 -4.25 1.76 -34.51
C ALA A 89 -2.84 1.58 -35.10
N ASP A 90 -2.19 2.69 -35.47
CA ASP A 90 -0.80 2.65 -35.95
C ASP A 90 0.16 2.20 -34.82
N ALA A 91 0.02 2.74 -33.62
CA ALA A 91 0.84 2.36 -32.45
C ALA A 91 0.67 0.89 -32.05
N GLU A 92 -0.54 0.36 -32.15
CA GLU A 92 -0.81 -1.07 -31.88
C GLU A 92 -0.17 -1.99 -32.92
N LYS A 93 -0.17 -1.58 -34.19
CA LYS A 93 0.36 -2.37 -35.29
C LYS A 93 1.90 -2.29 -35.41
N ASN A 94 2.45 -1.10 -35.33
CA ASN A 94 3.84 -0.81 -35.66
C ASN A 94 4.71 -0.46 -34.44
N GLY A 95 4.09 -0.28 -33.25
CA GLY A 95 4.74 0.31 -32.09
C GLY A 95 4.88 1.83 -32.23
N VAL A 96 5.58 2.44 -31.27
CA VAL A 96 5.84 3.90 -31.28
C VAL A 96 7.33 4.14 -31.28
N ASP A 97 7.80 4.96 -32.21
CA ASP A 97 9.22 5.35 -32.31
C ASP A 97 9.62 6.21 -31.09
N PRO A 98 10.66 5.83 -30.34
CA PRO A 98 11.17 6.60 -29.20
C PRO A 98 11.59 8.03 -29.54
N THR A 99 11.90 8.33 -30.80
CA THR A 99 12.23 9.70 -31.26
C THR A 99 11.02 10.63 -31.24
N ASN A 100 9.81 10.09 -31.37
CA ASN A 100 8.56 10.82 -31.15
C ASN A 100 8.25 10.89 -29.65
N SER A 101 8.96 11.76 -28.94
CA SER A 101 9.03 11.78 -27.47
C SER A 101 7.68 11.88 -26.76
N ALA A 102 6.73 12.68 -27.30
CA ALA A 102 5.39 12.86 -26.68
C ALA A 102 4.53 11.61 -26.86
N THR A 103 4.41 11.10 -28.07
CA THR A 103 3.64 9.88 -28.37
C THR A 103 4.22 8.67 -27.66
N TRP A 104 5.56 8.53 -27.70
CA TRP A 104 6.24 7.43 -27.01
C TRP A 104 6.04 7.47 -25.50
N LEU A 105 6.17 8.64 -24.87
CA LEU A 105 5.94 8.80 -23.45
C LEU A 105 4.51 8.40 -23.07
N ALA A 106 3.52 8.93 -23.76
CA ALA A 106 2.11 8.63 -23.55
C ALA A 106 1.83 7.12 -23.68
N TRP A 107 2.27 6.51 -24.79
CA TRP A 107 2.10 5.09 -25.05
C TRP A 107 2.80 4.22 -24.00
N ARG A 108 4.03 4.59 -23.63
CA ARG A 108 4.83 3.84 -22.65
C ARG A 108 4.22 3.91 -21.24
N VAL A 109 3.83 5.11 -20.79
CA VAL A 109 3.22 5.30 -19.47
C VAL A 109 1.90 4.55 -19.37
N TYR A 110 1.01 4.72 -20.36
CA TYR A 110 -0.27 4.01 -20.41
C TYR A 110 -0.10 2.50 -20.38
N GLY A 111 0.80 1.96 -21.18
CA GLY A 111 1.10 0.54 -21.20
C GLY A 111 1.62 0.02 -19.85
N GLN A 112 2.45 0.79 -19.13
CA GLN A 112 2.91 0.43 -17.79
C GLN A 112 1.80 0.50 -16.76
N VAL A 113 0.92 1.50 -16.84
CA VAL A 113 -0.28 1.61 -16.00
C VAL A 113 -1.19 0.41 -16.18
N CYS A 114 -1.49 0.05 -17.44
CA CYS A 114 -2.30 -1.14 -17.74
C CYS A 114 -1.69 -2.43 -17.16
N LYS A 115 -0.37 -2.61 -17.29
CA LYS A 115 0.35 -3.75 -16.71
C LYS A 115 0.28 -3.76 -15.20
N LYS A 116 0.49 -2.59 -14.56
CA LYS A 116 0.42 -2.45 -13.10
C LYS A 116 -0.98 -2.77 -12.57
N MET A 117 -2.04 -2.22 -13.18
CA MET A 117 -3.42 -2.48 -12.76
C MET A 117 -3.80 -3.96 -12.85
N LYS A 118 -3.27 -4.69 -13.83
CA LYS A 118 -3.49 -6.14 -13.95
C LYS A 118 -2.74 -6.96 -12.91
N ARG A 119 -1.55 -6.52 -12.52
CA ARG A 119 -0.67 -7.27 -11.62
C ARG A 119 -0.90 -6.91 -10.15
N GLU A 120 -0.93 -5.63 -9.83
CA GLU A 120 -0.95 -5.10 -8.46
C GLU A 120 -1.51 -3.67 -8.41
N ALA A 121 -2.79 -3.52 -8.72
CA ALA A 121 -3.45 -2.22 -8.63
C ALA A 121 -3.41 -1.64 -7.21
N VAL A 122 -3.43 -2.50 -6.20
CA VAL A 122 -3.22 -2.17 -4.79
C VAL A 122 -1.84 -2.63 -4.40
N GLU A 123 -0.99 -1.72 -3.94
CA GLU A 123 0.35 -2.06 -3.45
C GLU A 123 0.38 -2.37 -1.98
N ASP A 124 -0.39 -1.64 -1.19
CA ASP A 124 -0.45 -1.75 0.25
C ASP A 124 -1.88 -1.56 0.74
N PHE A 125 -2.35 -2.46 1.61
CA PHE A 125 -3.68 -2.38 2.21
C PHE A 125 -3.60 -2.52 3.73
N ARG A 126 -4.23 -1.59 4.44
CA ARG A 126 -4.40 -1.64 5.90
C ARG A 126 -5.85 -1.92 6.25
N LEU A 127 -6.10 -3.05 6.91
CA LEU A 127 -7.36 -3.30 7.58
C LEU A 127 -7.46 -2.31 8.74
N ASP A 128 -8.39 -1.39 8.64
CA ASP A 128 -8.46 -0.25 9.52
C ASP A 128 -9.46 -0.48 10.66
N TYR A 129 -8.95 -0.58 11.88
CA TYR A 129 -9.74 -0.68 13.11
C TYR A 129 -9.89 0.69 13.80
N GLU A 130 -9.41 1.77 13.19
CA GLU A 130 -9.51 3.12 13.72
C GLU A 130 -10.58 3.94 12.98
N ASP A 131 -10.20 4.99 12.24
CA ASP A 131 -11.15 5.92 11.62
C ASP A 131 -12.08 5.23 10.59
N GLY A 132 -11.58 4.27 9.83
CA GLY A 132 -12.38 3.51 8.85
C GLY A 132 -13.33 2.49 9.46
N PHE A 133 -13.16 2.17 10.73
CA PHE A 133 -14.04 1.26 11.49
C PHE A 133 -14.95 2.02 12.44
N GLY A 134 -14.43 3.05 13.09
CA GLY A 134 -15.12 3.85 14.09
C GLY A 134 -15.20 3.17 15.46
N ILE A 135 -16.08 3.71 16.33
CA ILE A 135 -16.33 3.18 17.67
C ILE A 135 -17.48 2.17 17.58
N ARG A 136 -17.22 0.95 18.02
CA ARG A 136 -18.19 -0.16 18.02
C ARG A 136 -18.11 -0.93 19.34
N PRO A 137 -19.10 -1.76 19.66
CA PRO A 137 -19.00 -2.68 20.80
C PRO A 137 -17.77 -3.58 20.69
N ASP A 138 -17.18 -3.91 21.84
CA ASP A 138 -15.96 -4.73 21.91
C ASP A 138 -16.12 -6.09 21.23
N GLU A 139 -17.27 -6.72 21.42
CA GLU A 139 -17.56 -8.04 20.81
C GLU A 139 -17.62 -7.97 19.29
N GLU A 140 -18.09 -6.85 18.72
CA GLU A 140 -18.12 -6.65 17.27
C GLU A 140 -16.70 -6.46 16.73
N GLU A 141 -15.87 -5.64 17.39
CA GLU A 141 -14.46 -5.43 16.98
C GLU A 141 -13.65 -6.72 17.11
N ASP A 142 -13.84 -7.50 18.18
CA ASP A 142 -13.20 -8.81 18.36
C ASP A 142 -13.56 -9.78 17.23
N ALA A 143 -14.84 -9.86 16.89
CA ALA A 143 -15.32 -10.71 15.79
C ALA A 143 -14.70 -10.29 14.44
N VAL A 144 -14.62 -8.99 14.19
CA VAL A 144 -14.01 -8.44 12.97
C VAL A 144 -12.50 -8.68 12.95
N ALA A 145 -11.82 -8.60 14.11
CA ALA A 145 -10.39 -8.94 14.20
C ALA A 145 -10.12 -10.39 13.81
N VAL A 146 -10.92 -11.33 14.33
CA VAL A 146 -10.85 -12.74 13.95
C VAL A 146 -11.15 -12.95 12.46
N GLN A 147 -12.21 -12.33 11.93
CA GLN A 147 -12.60 -12.47 10.52
C GLN A 147 -11.53 -11.88 9.59
N GLY A 148 -10.98 -10.71 9.91
CA GLY A 148 -9.91 -10.06 9.17
C GLY A 148 -8.66 -10.93 9.08
N ALA A 149 -8.21 -11.48 10.22
CA ALA A 149 -7.07 -12.38 10.29
C ALA A 149 -7.27 -13.64 9.44
N LYS A 150 -8.43 -14.28 9.52
CA LYS A 150 -8.79 -15.44 8.69
C LYS A 150 -8.83 -15.10 7.20
N ALA A 151 -9.36 -13.92 6.83
CA ALA A 151 -9.39 -13.47 5.45
C ALA A 151 -7.97 -13.22 4.91
N VAL A 152 -7.07 -12.67 5.72
CA VAL A 152 -5.65 -12.49 5.37
C VAL A 152 -4.97 -13.86 5.20
N ALA A 153 -5.13 -14.79 6.14
CA ALA A 153 -4.59 -16.14 6.03
C ALA A 153 -5.08 -16.88 4.77
N ALA A 154 -6.38 -16.76 4.46
CA ALA A 154 -6.94 -17.31 3.23
C ALA A 154 -6.35 -16.64 1.98
N GLY A 155 -6.14 -15.32 2.04
CA GLY A 155 -5.50 -14.55 0.95
C GLY A 155 -4.06 -14.97 0.70
N MET A 156 -3.29 -15.30 1.74
CA MET A 156 -1.94 -15.89 1.59
C MET A 156 -2.00 -17.20 0.79
N LYS A 157 -2.89 -18.11 1.20
CA LYS A 157 -3.06 -19.42 0.52
C LYS A 157 -3.50 -19.30 -0.93
N GLN A 158 -4.29 -18.27 -1.26
CA GLN A 158 -4.86 -18.04 -2.59
C GLN A 158 -4.03 -17.11 -3.48
N GLY A 159 -2.98 -16.48 -2.93
CA GLY A 159 -2.18 -15.49 -3.66
C GLY A 159 -2.96 -14.23 -4.05
N THR A 160 -3.93 -13.80 -3.23
CA THR A 160 -4.81 -12.65 -3.50
C THR A 160 -4.45 -11.39 -2.71
N LEU A 161 -3.47 -11.48 -1.81
CA LEU A 161 -3.02 -10.33 -1.04
C LEU A 161 -2.21 -9.36 -1.92
N PRO A 162 -2.24 -8.06 -1.61
CA PRO A 162 -1.30 -7.11 -2.19
C PRO A 162 0.13 -7.37 -1.66
N PRO A 163 1.17 -6.81 -2.31
CA PRO A 163 2.56 -6.96 -1.89
C PRO A 163 2.87 -6.53 -0.45
N PHE A 164 2.11 -5.57 0.06
CA PHE A 164 2.16 -5.12 1.45
C PHE A 164 0.76 -5.18 2.04
N ILE A 165 0.65 -5.73 3.22
CA ILE A 165 -0.62 -5.80 3.94
C ILE A 165 -0.39 -5.59 5.42
N GLY A 166 -1.40 -5.12 6.12
CA GLY A 166 -1.31 -4.96 7.56
C GLY A 166 -2.59 -4.46 8.18
N ILE A 167 -2.48 -4.04 9.41
CA ILE A 167 -3.58 -3.48 10.18
C ILE A 167 -3.24 -2.09 10.70
N ARG A 168 -4.23 -1.26 10.87
CA ARG A 168 -4.17 -0.05 11.69
C ARG A 168 -5.03 -0.28 12.93
N ILE A 169 -4.40 -0.33 14.09
CA ILE A 169 -5.07 -0.49 15.38
C ILE A 169 -5.55 0.85 15.91
N LYS A 170 -6.32 0.85 17.00
CA LYS A 170 -6.64 2.07 17.73
C LYS A 170 -5.41 2.68 18.41
N PRO A 171 -5.39 4.01 18.64
CA PRO A 171 -4.28 4.71 19.29
C PRO A 171 -3.98 4.17 20.70
N PHE A 172 -2.75 4.37 21.16
CA PHE A 172 -2.34 4.05 22.51
C PHE A 172 -2.46 5.22 23.50
N ASN A 173 -3.49 6.06 23.29
CA ASN A 173 -3.89 7.06 24.27
C ASN A 173 -4.70 6.41 25.40
N SER A 174 -5.00 7.19 26.44
CA SER A 174 -5.68 6.69 27.65
C SER A 174 -7.07 6.10 27.39
N GLU A 175 -7.75 6.54 26.32
CA GLU A 175 -9.11 6.10 25.96
C GLU A 175 -9.12 4.75 25.23
N PHE A 176 -8.14 4.52 24.32
CA PHE A 176 -8.20 3.41 23.37
C PHE A 176 -7.10 2.37 23.52
N VAL A 177 -6.12 2.56 24.41
CA VAL A 177 -4.96 1.66 24.50
C VAL A 177 -5.34 0.21 24.78
N GLU A 178 -6.25 -0.05 25.71
CA GLU A 178 -6.69 -1.41 26.03
C GLU A 178 -7.35 -2.07 24.82
N ARG A 179 -8.20 -1.31 24.12
CA ARG A 179 -8.87 -1.80 22.91
C ARG A 179 -7.88 -2.04 21.77
N GLY A 180 -6.93 -1.13 21.57
CA GLY A 180 -5.88 -1.28 20.55
C GLY A 180 -5.00 -2.52 20.77
N VAL A 181 -4.55 -2.75 22.01
CA VAL A 181 -3.77 -3.93 22.40
C VAL A 181 -4.59 -5.21 22.21
N ARG A 182 -5.86 -5.21 22.63
CA ARG A 182 -6.75 -6.36 22.47
C ARG A 182 -6.96 -6.74 21.02
N THR A 183 -7.24 -5.76 20.14
CA THR A 183 -7.40 -5.98 18.70
C THR A 183 -6.12 -6.53 18.08
N LEU A 184 -4.96 -5.97 18.42
CA LEU A 184 -3.66 -6.46 17.97
C LEU A 184 -3.46 -7.93 18.35
N ASN A 185 -3.66 -8.26 19.63
CA ASN A 185 -3.46 -9.62 20.13
C ASN A 185 -4.40 -10.61 19.42
N ILE A 186 -5.69 -10.31 19.33
CA ILE A 186 -6.68 -11.19 18.67
C ILE A 186 -6.31 -11.41 17.21
N PHE A 187 -5.96 -10.33 16.49
CA PHE A 187 -5.63 -10.42 15.07
C PHE A 187 -4.37 -11.26 14.83
N ILE A 188 -3.27 -10.94 15.52
CA ILE A 188 -1.98 -11.63 15.34
C ILE A 188 -2.08 -13.09 15.76
N SER A 189 -2.63 -13.37 16.96
CA SER A 189 -2.78 -14.76 17.44
C SER A 189 -3.65 -15.60 16.49
N THR A 190 -4.75 -15.03 15.96
CA THR A 190 -5.59 -15.73 15.00
C THR A 190 -4.84 -15.97 13.68
N LEU A 191 -4.15 -14.95 13.16
CA LEU A 191 -3.40 -15.06 11.92
C LEU A 191 -2.32 -16.14 12.00
N LEU A 192 -1.52 -16.14 13.06
CA LEU A 192 -0.47 -17.14 13.30
C LEU A 192 -1.05 -18.55 13.44
N ALA A 193 -2.17 -18.71 14.16
CA ALA A 193 -2.86 -20.00 14.25
C ALA A 193 -3.33 -20.54 12.89
N GLU A 194 -3.87 -19.67 12.02
CA GLU A 194 -4.37 -20.05 10.69
C GLU A 194 -3.26 -20.31 9.66
N THR A 195 -2.06 -19.78 9.88
CA THR A 195 -0.92 -19.85 8.95
C THR A 195 0.20 -20.77 9.40
N GLY A 196 0.08 -21.35 10.59
CA GLY A 196 1.15 -22.18 11.19
C GLY A 196 2.36 -21.36 11.63
N GLY A 197 2.14 -20.16 12.16
CA GLY A 197 3.18 -19.29 12.73
C GLY A 197 3.86 -18.37 11.70
N VAL A 198 3.31 -18.20 10.50
CA VAL A 198 3.93 -17.39 9.44
C VAL A 198 3.08 -16.14 9.16
N LEU A 199 3.70 -14.97 9.22
CA LEU A 199 3.09 -13.73 8.77
C LEU A 199 3.21 -13.56 7.24
N PRO A 200 2.29 -12.81 6.59
CA PRO A 200 2.46 -12.41 5.20
C PRO A 200 3.77 -11.63 5.00
N ASP A 201 4.37 -11.75 3.82
CA ASP A 201 5.49 -10.88 3.44
C ASP A 201 5.08 -9.41 3.58
N ASN A 202 6.00 -8.60 4.10
CA ASN A 202 5.78 -7.16 4.32
C ASN A 202 4.53 -6.84 5.16
N PHE A 203 4.21 -7.70 6.14
CA PHE A 203 3.14 -7.41 7.09
C PHE A 203 3.51 -6.22 7.98
N VAL A 204 2.59 -5.28 8.15
CA VAL A 204 2.82 -4.03 8.90
C VAL A 204 1.70 -3.77 9.89
N VAL A 205 2.06 -3.35 11.09
CA VAL A 205 1.13 -2.79 12.08
C VAL A 205 1.32 -1.28 12.13
N THR A 206 0.26 -0.53 11.92
CA THR A 206 0.24 0.93 12.04
C THR A 206 -0.32 1.31 13.40
N LEU A 207 0.50 1.96 14.22
CA LEU A 207 0.07 2.65 15.43
C LEU A 207 -0.24 4.11 15.05
N PRO A 208 -1.50 4.54 15.07
CA PRO A 208 -1.88 5.90 14.69
C PRO A 208 -1.71 6.88 15.86
N LYS A 209 -1.66 8.16 15.53
CA LYS A 209 -1.79 9.29 16.48
C LYS A 209 -0.83 9.18 17.67
N VAL A 210 0.43 8.81 17.39
CA VAL A 210 1.48 8.72 18.42
C VAL A 210 1.83 10.12 18.92
N GLU A 211 1.71 10.33 20.22
CA GLU A 211 1.95 11.62 20.89
C GLU A 211 3.23 11.61 21.73
N ILE A 212 3.60 10.45 22.26
CA ILE A 212 4.77 10.26 23.13
C ILE A 212 5.58 9.01 22.70
N PRO A 213 6.91 9.02 22.88
CA PRO A 213 7.77 7.87 22.49
C PRO A 213 7.40 6.55 23.16
N GLU A 214 6.88 6.60 24.37
CA GLU A 214 6.49 5.42 25.16
C GLU A 214 5.40 4.60 24.49
N GLN A 215 4.51 5.23 23.69
CA GLN A 215 3.49 4.52 22.92
C GLN A 215 4.12 3.62 21.84
N ALA A 216 5.15 4.13 21.16
CA ALA A 216 5.89 3.33 20.18
C ALA A 216 6.71 2.22 20.86
N ALA A 217 7.37 2.55 21.98
CA ALA A 217 8.13 1.57 22.79
C ALA A 217 7.22 0.44 23.29
N ALA A 218 6.02 0.76 23.74
CA ALA A 218 5.03 -0.24 24.17
C ALA A 218 4.64 -1.19 23.04
N LEU A 219 4.45 -0.68 21.80
CA LEU A 219 4.15 -1.54 20.65
C LEU A 219 5.31 -2.50 20.35
N VAL A 220 6.56 -2.06 20.44
CA VAL A 220 7.73 -2.92 20.24
C VAL A 220 7.76 -4.03 21.30
N GLN A 221 7.53 -3.70 22.57
CA GLN A 221 7.48 -4.70 23.65
C GLN A 221 6.33 -5.70 23.46
N LEU A 222 5.18 -5.27 22.93
CA LEU A 222 4.08 -6.18 22.61
C LEU A 222 4.46 -7.18 21.51
N PHE A 223 5.24 -6.78 20.51
CA PHE A 223 5.74 -7.72 19.49
C PHE A 223 6.73 -8.75 20.02
N GLU A 224 7.43 -8.46 21.12
CA GLU A 224 8.33 -9.43 21.78
C GLU A 224 7.55 -10.51 22.58
N ILE A 225 6.29 -10.22 22.91
CA ILE A 225 5.42 -11.11 23.69
C ILE A 225 4.54 -11.98 22.79
N LEU A 226 4.15 -11.45 21.63
CA LEU A 226 3.25 -12.11 20.67
C LEU A 226 3.98 -13.11 19.77
#